data_c7f5f89b8ca99c2997faeb9fa5cb17a4
#
_entry.id   c7f5f89b8ca99c2997faeb9fa5cb17a4
#
_cell.length_a   1.000
_cell.length_b   1.000
_cell.length_c   1.000
_cell.angle_alpha   90.00
_cell.angle_beta   90.00
_cell.angle_gamma   90.00
#
_symmetry.space_group_name_H-M   'P 1'
#
loop_
_entity.id
_entity.type
_entity.pdbx_description
1 polymer ?
#
loop_
_entity_poly.entity_id
_entity_poly.type
_entity_poly.pdbx_seq_one_letter_code
_entity_poly.pdbx_strand_id
1 'polypeptide(L)'
;VPENEHGIDISFLRKALESFESEAKQNGIYPELKPSGQYGKIFRHILYLTPTFSNPSAKTYSMPIREELLALARQYDILLISDDVYDFLRWQAEESKSTEVKLAPTPPRLVDLDRATCDPEGWGNSVSNGSFSKIVAPGVRVGWTEASSKMILRLSQK
;
A
#
# COMPACT_ATOMS: atom_id res chain seq x y z
N VAL A 1 0.81 3.65 -12.95
CA VAL A 1 0.02 4.85 -12.60
C VAL A 1 0.96 6.03 -12.50
N PRO A 2 0.68 7.18 -13.14
CA PRO A 2 1.52 8.38 -13.01
C PRO A 2 1.47 8.95 -11.58
N GLU A 3 2.47 9.77 -11.26
CA GLU A 3 2.53 10.56 -10.02
C GLU A 3 2.32 12.04 -10.32
N ASN A 4 1.65 12.73 -9.40
CA ASN A 4 1.56 14.18 -9.35
C ASN A 4 2.40 14.73 -8.17
N GLU A 5 2.27 16.00 -7.82
CA GLU A 5 3.03 16.62 -6.71
C GLU A 5 2.76 16.00 -5.33
N HIS A 6 1.63 15.34 -5.14
CA HIS A 6 1.21 14.72 -3.88
C HIS A 6 1.46 13.21 -3.80
N GLY A 7 2.04 12.61 -4.83
CA GLY A 7 2.27 11.18 -4.96
C GLY A 7 1.50 10.57 -6.14
N ILE A 8 0.93 9.40 -5.96
CA ILE A 8 0.17 8.70 -7.01
C ILE A 8 -1.06 9.52 -7.45
N ASP A 9 -1.30 9.58 -8.77
CA ASP A 9 -2.49 10.24 -9.31
C ASP A 9 -3.72 9.35 -9.14
N ILE A 10 -4.50 9.66 -8.10
CA ILE A 10 -5.73 8.94 -7.77
C ILE A 10 -6.79 9.05 -8.86
N SER A 11 -6.88 10.21 -9.51
CA SER A 11 -7.87 10.42 -10.58
C SER A 11 -7.58 9.54 -11.78
N PHE A 12 -6.31 9.40 -12.14
CA PHE A 12 -5.89 8.47 -13.18
C PHE A 12 -6.16 7.02 -12.78
N LEU A 13 -5.80 6.63 -11.55
CA LEU A 13 -6.04 5.29 -11.04
C LEU A 13 -7.53 4.92 -11.10
N ARG A 14 -8.41 5.82 -10.65
CA ARG A 14 -9.87 5.62 -10.68
C ARG A 14 -10.38 5.38 -12.08
N LYS A 15 -10.00 6.23 -13.03
CA LYS A 15 -10.39 6.08 -14.46
C LYS A 15 -9.90 4.76 -15.05
N ALA A 16 -8.67 4.36 -14.73
CA ALA A 16 -8.13 3.08 -15.20
C ALA A 16 -8.93 1.89 -14.65
N LEU A 17 -9.27 1.91 -13.36
CA LEU A 17 -10.09 0.87 -12.74
C LEU A 17 -11.49 0.80 -13.35
N GLU A 18 -12.13 1.96 -13.58
CA GLU A 18 -13.45 2.04 -14.24
C GLU A 18 -13.40 1.46 -15.67
N SER A 19 -12.33 1.75 -16.43
CA SER A 19 -12.12 1.19 -17.76
C SER A 19 -11.98 -0.34 -17.71
N PHE A 20 -11.14 -0.87 -16.82
CA PHE A 20 -10.97 -2.32 -16.65
C PHE A 20 -12.26 -3.02 -16.26
N GLU A 21 -13.07 -2.43 -15.37
CA GLU A 21 -14.37 -2.97 -15.00
C GLU A 21 -15.34 -3.01 -16.20
N SER A 22 -15.34 -1.94 -17.01
CA SER A 22 -16.18 -1.85 -18.19
C SER A 22 -15.78 -2.88 -19.24
N GLU A 23 -14.49 -3.01 -19.53
CA GLU A 23 -13.95 -4.02 -20.45
C GLU A 23 -14.24 -5.45 -19.97
N ALA A 24 -14.07 -5.71 -18.68
CA ALA A 24 -14.38 -7.02 -18.10
C ALA A 24 -15.83 -7.39 -18.30
N LYS A 25 -16.75 -6.45 -18.05
CA LYS A 25 -18.20 -6.66 -18.28
C LYS A 25 -18.51 -6.91 -19.75
N GLN A 26 -17.93 -6.14 -20.68
CA GLN A 26 -18.15 -6.31 -22.12
C GLN A 26 -17.66 -7.69 -22.62
N ASN A 27 -16.56 -8.18 -22.06
CA ASN A 27 -15.99 -9.48 -22.40
C ASN A 27 -16.60 -10.65 -21.63
N GLY A 28 -17.65 -10.43 -20.84
CA GLY A 28 -18.28 -11.49 -20.04
C GLY A 28 -17.38 -12.03 -18.93
N ILE A 29 -16.32 -11.29 -18.55
CA ILE A 29 -15.42 -11.67 -17.47
C ILE A 29 -16.01 -11.15 -16.17
N TYR A 30 -16.61 -12.05 -15.41
CA TYR A 30 -17.20 -11.73 -14.10
C TYR A 30 -16.22 -12.06 -12.96
N PRO A 31 -16.32 -11.36 -11.79
CA PRO A 31 -15.46 -11.59 -10.62
C PRO A 31 -15.42 -13.05 -10.13
N GLU A 32 -16.44 -13.81 -10.45
CA GLU A 32 -16.64 -15.21 -10.04
C GLU A 32 -15.78 -16.23 -10.79
N LEU A 33 -15.01 -15.78 -11.80
CA LEU A 33 -14.22 -16.68 -12.66
C LEU A 33 -13.09 -17.42 -11.95
N LYS A 34 -12.70 -16.97 -10.77
CA LYS A 34 -11.71 -17.66 -9.93
C LYS A 34 -12.34 -17.96 -8.58
N PRO A 35 -13.01 -19.10 -8.42
CA PRO A 35 -13.50 -19.51 -7.12
C PRO A 35 -12.32 -19.52 -6.14
N SER A 36 -12.49 -18.92 -4.98
CA SER A 36 -11.43 -18.81 -3.97
C SER A 36 -10.92 -20.19 -3.53
N GLY A 37 -11.73 -21.22 -3.59
CA GLY A 37 -11.33 -22.60 -3.34
C GLY A 37 -10.37 -22.72 -2.15
N GLN A 38 -9.24 -23.35 -2.39
CA GLN A 38 -8.17 -23.53 -1.40
C GLN A 38 -7.43 -22.22 -1.04
N TYR A 39 -7.54 -21.18 -1.84
CA TYR A 39 -6.83 -19.91 -1.61
C TYR A 39 -7.50 -18.96 -0.60
N GLY A 40 -8.75 -19.21 -0.27
CA GLY A 40 -9.54 -18.44 0.70
C GLY A 40 -9.95 -17.05 0.20
N LYS A 41 -9.08 -16.30 -0.46
CA LYS A 41 -9.34 -15.00 -1.08
C LYS A 41 -8.51 -14.84 -2.35
N ILE A 42 -9.12 -14.25 -3.36
CA ILE A 42 -8.45 -13.81 -4.61
C ILE A 42 -8.84 -12.36 -4.82
N PHE A 43 -7.86 -11.47 -4.84
CA PHE A 43 -8.09 -10.06 -5.15
C PHE A 43 -8.23 -9.87 -6.67
N ARG A 44 -9.06 -8.93 -7.07
CA ARG A 44 -9.30 -8.62 -8.49
C ARG A 44 -8.13 -7.87 -9.12
N HIS A 45 -7.50 -6.98 -8.35
CA HIS A 45 -6.38 -6.16 -8.78
C HIS A 45 -5.26 -6.22 -7.74
N ILE A 46 -4.04 -5.95 -8.19
CA ILE A 46 -2.88 -5.75 -7.33
C ILE A 46 -2.25 -4.41 -7.71
N LEU A 47 -1.97 -3.59 -6.72
CA LEU A 47 -1.25 -2.33 -6.89
C LEU A 47 -0.02 -2.33 -5.99
N TYR A 48 1.16 -2.34 -6.62
CA TYR A 48 2.45 -2.17 -5.93
C TYR A 48 2.83 -0.69 -5.89
N LEU A 49 3.28 -0.21 -4.74
CA LEU A 49 3.61 1.20 -4.52
C LEU A 49 4.63 1.39 -3.40
N THR A 50 5.31 2.56 -3.38
CA THR A 50 6.22 2.97 -2.33
C THR A 50 5.71 4.28 -1.73
N PRO A 51 4.87 4.25 -0.67
CA PRO A 51 4.14 5.42 -0.19
C PRO A 51 5.00 6.45 0.55
N THR A 52 6.19 6.06 0.98
CA THR A 52 7.12 6.91 1.75
C THR A 52 8.45 6.97 1.03
N PHE A 53 8.89 8.18 0.67
CA PHE A 53 10.12 8.43 -0.11
C PHE A 53 10.21 7.58 -1.37
N SER A 54 9.16 7.63 -2.18
CA SER A 54 9.03 6.88 -3.43
C SER A 54 10.30 6.97 -4.29
N ASN A 55 10.72 5.86 -4.84
CA ASN A 55 11.88 5.81 -5.72
C ASN A 55 11.38 5.81 -7.19
N PRO A 56 11.81 6.76 -8.06
CA PRO A 56 12.87 7.76 -7.85
C PRO A 56 12.38 9.14 -7.37
N SER A 57 11.10 9.38 -7.22
CA SER A 57 10.51 10.72 -7.03
C SER A 57 10.75 11.33 -5.64
N ALA A 58 11.17 10.52 -4.66
CA ALA A 58 11.35 10.88 -3.25
C ALA A 58 10.07 11.41 -2.55
N LYS A 59 8.91 11.26 -3.17
CA LYS A 59 7.63 11.74 -2.62
C LYS A 59 7.13 10.87 -1.49
N THR A 60 6.45 11.49 -0.54
CA THR A 60 5.70 10.81 0.51
C THR A 60 4.22 11.12 0.35
N TYR A 61 3.40 10.09 0.22
CA TYR A 61 1.96 10.23 0.04
C TYR A 61 1.35 10.82 1.31
N SER A 62 0.57 11.88 1.13
CA SER A 62 -0.15 12.54 2.22
C SER A 62 -1.24 11.63 2.79
N MET A 63 -1.72 11.95 3.99
CA MET A 63 -2.79 11.18 4.65
C MET A 63 -4.05 11.08 3.77
N PRO A 64 -4.58 12.15 3.14
CA PRO A 64 -5.73 12.04 2.26
C PRO A 64 -5.52 11.07 1.10
N ILE A 65 -4.34 11.05 0.49
CA ILE A 65 -4.00 10.11 -0.60
C ILE A 65 -4.03 8.65 -0.08
N ARG A 66 -3.49 8.40 1.12
CA ARG A 66 -3.50 7.06 1.72
C ARG A 66 -4.91 6.57 2.03
N GLU A 67 -5.76 7.44 2.56
CA GLU A 67 -7.18 7.13 2.83
C GLU A 67 -7.96 6.86 1.55
N GLU A 68 -7.75 7.67 0.51
CA GLU A 68 -8.41 7.49 -0.78
C GLU A 68 -7.94 6.21 -1.49
N LEU A 69 -6.66 5.86 -1.42
CA LEU A 69 -6.14 4.58 -1.91
C LEU A 69 -6.82 3.39 -1.24
N LEU A 70 -6.99 3.42 0.09
CA LEU A 70 -7.69 2.36 0.80
C LEU A 70 -9.17 2.29 0.44
N ALA A 71 -9.82 3.44 0.26
CA ALA A 71 -11.21 3.47 -0.20
C ALA A 71 -11.36 2.82 -1.58
N LEU A 72 -10.47 3.16 -2.52
CA LEU A 72 -10.43 2.53 -3.84
C LEU A 72 -10.11 1.03 -3.75
N ALA A 73 -9.18 0.64 -2.89
CA ALA A 73 -8.82 -0.75 -2.71
C ALA A 73 -10.01 -1.60 -2.25
N ARG A 74 -10.82 -1.07 -1.35
CA ARG A 74 -12.05 -1.73 -0.90
C ARG A 74 -13.14 -1.76 -1.96
N GLN A 75 -13.31 -0.65 -2.68
CA GLN A 75 -14.31 -0.53 -3.74
C GLN A 75 -14.06 -1.48 -4.91
N TYR A 76 -12.80 -1.63 -5.34
CA TYR A 76 -12.41 -2.40 -6.52
C TYR A 76 -11.71 -3.72 -6.19
N ASP A 77 -11.73 -4.15 -4.94
CA ASP A 77 -11.10 -5.39 -4.47
C ASP A 77 -9.61 -5.48 -4.85
N ILE A 78 -8.86 -4.42 -4.55
CA ILE A 78 -7.43 -4.31 -4.83
C ILE A 78 -6.63 -4.79 -3.62
N LEU A 79 -5.56 -5.54 -3.85
CA LEU A 79 -4.50 -5.75 -2.87
C LEU A 79 -3.42 -4.67 -3.07
N LEU A 80 -3.27 -3.78 -2.09
CA LEU A 80 -2.18 -2.81 -2.02
C LEU A 80 -0.94 -3.50 -1.45
N ILE A 81 0.15 -3.52 -2.21
CA ILE A 81 1.44 -4.02 -1.74
C ILE A 81 2.38 -2.83 -1.59
N SER A 82 2.63 -2.42 -0.34
CA SER A 82 3.50 -1.30 -0.01
C SER A 82 4.94 -1.77 0.19
N ASP A 83 5.87 -1.13 -0.52
CA ASP A 83 7.30 -1.26 -0.25
C ASP A 83 7.70 -0.18 0.75
N ASP A 84 7.60 -0.51 2.05
CA ASP A 84 7.75 0.41 3.17
C ASP A 84 9.19 0.41 3.75
N VAL A 85 10.18 0.19 2.90
CA VAL A 85 11.60 0.10 3.31
C VAL A 85 12.18 1.44 3.79
N TYR A 86 11.48 2.54 3.53
CA TYR A 86 11.91 3.90 3.90
C TYR A 86 11.06 4.54 5.00
N ASP A 87 10.03 3.90 5.51
CA ASP A 87 9.05 4.48 6.44
C ASP A 87 9.62 4.89 7.81
N PHE A 88 10.75 4.30 8.22
CA PHE A 88 11.51 4.69 9.41
C PHE A 88 12.48 5.86 9.18
N LEU A 89 12.76 6.22 7.93
CA LEU A 89 13.69 7.29 7.61
C LEU A 89 13.01 8.65 7.71
N ARG A 90 13.75 9.65 8.18
CA ARG A 90 13.27 11.04 8.29
C ARG A 90 14.41 11.99 8.02
N TRP A 91 14.11 13.08 7.35
CA TRP A 91 15.03 14.18 7.12
C TRP A 91 14.44 15.48 7.63
N GLN A 92 15.31 16.33 8.12
CA GLN A 92 14.96 17.70 8.47
C GLN A 92 14.89 18.52 7.19
N ALA A 93 13.88 19.40 7.06
CA ALA A 93 13.89 20.40 6.03
C ALA A 93 15.04 21.39 6.30
N GLU A 94 15.78 21.78 5.26
CA GLU A 94 17.04 22.56 5.36
C GLU A 94 16.89 23.94 6.03
N GLU A 95 15.70 24.47 6.20
CA GLU A 95 15.45 25.84 6.65
C GLU A 95 15.23 26.02 8.16
N SER A 96 15.26 24.96 8.96
CA SER A 96 15.08 25.09 10.40
C SER A 96 16.38 25.50 11.10
N LYS A 97 16.59 26.82 11.26
CA LYS A 97 17.64 27.40 12.10
C LYS A 97 17.40 27.23 13.62
N SER A 98 16.39 26.46 14.02
CA SER A 98 16.10 26.21 15.43
C SER A 98 16.93 25.06 15.97
N THR A 99 17.43 25.22 17.18
CA THR A 99 18.20 24.22 17.94
C THR A 99 17.37 22.98 18.32
N GLU A 100 16.05 23.05 18.21
CA GLU A 100 15.13 21.94 18.43
C GLU A 100 14.60 21.40 17.11
N VAL A 101 15.08 20.22 16.75
CA VAL A 101 14.64 19.49 15.55
C VAL A 101 13.31 18.81 15.85
N LYS A 102 12.18 19.48 15.56
CA LYS A 102 10.87 18.83 15.55
C LYS A 102 10.64 18.18 14.18
N LEU A 103 10.97 16.91 14.06
CA LEU A 103 10.60 16.13 12.88
C LEU A 103 9.09 15.97 12.82
N ALA A 104 8.48 16.31 11.68
CA ALA A 104 7.07 16.03 11.47
C ALA A 104 6.80 14.50 11.57
N PRO A 105 5.71 14.07 12.17
CA PRO A 105 5.37 12.66 12.23
C PRO A 105 5.18 12.11 10.81
N THR A 106 5.70 10.91 10.55
CA THR A 106 5.42 10.21 9.30
C THR A 106 3.92 9.83 9.27
N PRO A 107 3.23 9.99 8.15
CA PRO A 107 1.86 9.49 8.03
C PRO A 107 1.80 8.00 8.36
N PRO A 108 0.73 7.50 9.02
CA PRO A 108 0.51 6.08 9.22
C PRO A 108 0.61 5.30 7.91
N ARG A 109 1.23 4.13 7.93
CA ARG A 109 1.34 3.27 6.75
C ARG A 109 -0.05 2.80 6.29
N LEU A 110 -0.17 2.40 5.04
CA LEU A 110 -1.43 1.86 4.52
C LEU A 110 -1.91 0.63 5.30
N VAL A 111 -0.99 -0.23 5.72
CA VAL A 111 -1.30 -1.41 6.53
C VAL A 111 -1.84 -1.04 7.92
N ASP A 112 -1.33 0.03 8.53
CA ASP A 112 -1.80 0.50 9.85
C ASP A 112 -3.22 1.07 9.73
N LEU A 113 -3.48 1.86 8.70
CA LEU A 113 -4.82 2.40 8.40
C LEU A 113 -5.82 1.29 8.06
N ASP A 114 -5.40 0.32 7.26
CA ASP A 114 -6.26 -0.79 6.88
C ASP A 114 -6.63 -1.62 8.11
N ARG A 115 -5.67 -2.00 8.94
CA ARG A 115 -5.91 -2.75 10.19
C ARG A 115 -6.79 -2.02 11.19
N ALA A 116 -6.68 -0.68 11.26
CA ALA A 116 -7.51 0.13 12.16
C ALA A 116 -8.96 0.26 11.70
N THR A 117 -9.24 0.02 10.42
CA THR A 117 -10.55 0.32 9.80
C THR A 117 -11.20 -0.86 9.07
N CYS A 118 -10.51 -2.00 8.94
CA CYS A 118 -11.10 -3.22 8.38
C CYS A 118 -11.80 -4.06 9.46
N ASP A 119 -12.61 -5.00 9.00
CA ASP A 119 -13.13 -6.06 9.87
C ASP A 119 -11.95 -6.85 10.48
N PRO A 120 -11.86 -7.00 11.81
CA PRO A 120 -10.80 -7.76 12.47
C PRO A 120 -10.64 -9.20 11.95
N GLU A 121 -11.73 -9.83 11.54
CA GLU A 121 -11.75 -11.16 10.93
C GLU A 121 -11.63 -11.12 9.39
N GLY A 122 -11.47 -9.93 8.83
CA GLY A 122 -11.35 -9.70 7.40
C GLY A 122 -9.95 -10.00 6.85
N TRP A 123 -9.87 -10.05 5.53
CA TRP A 123 -8.59 -10.21 4.82
C TRP A 123 -7.78 -8.92 4.77
N GLY A 124 -8.43 -7.75 4.94
CA GLY A 124 -7.84 -6.46 4.63
C GLY A 124 -7.51 -6.29 3.14
N ASN A 125 -7.00 -5.13 2.82
CA ASN A 125 -6.63 -4.76 1.44
C ASN A 125 -5.17 -4.29 1.34
N SER A 126 -4.39 -4.34 2.43
CA SER A 126 -3.01 -3.84 2.43
C SER A 126 -2.03 -4.84 3.01
N VAL A 127 -0.87 -4.92 2.35
CA VAL A 127 0.31 -5.67 2.79
C VAL A 127 1.49 -4.70 2.77
N SER A 128 2.26 -4.66 3.85
CA SER A 128 3.49 -3.88 3.98
C SER A 128 4.70 -4.79 3.96
N ASN A 129 5.68 -4.48 3.12
CA ASN A 129 7.00 -5.12 3.11
C ASN A 129 8.02 -4.17 3.70
N GLY A 130 8.62 -4.55 4.82
CA GLY A 130 9.72 -3.86 5.45
C GLY A 130 11.06 -4.58 5.26
N SER A 131 12.16 -3.86 5.40
CA SER A 131 13.51 -4.43 5.28
C SER A 131 14.53 -3.66 6.10
N PHE A 132 15.46 -4.34 6.74
CA PHE A 132 16.61 -3.72 7.37
C PHE A 132 17.66 -3.19 6.37
N SER A 133 17.53 -3.49 5.09
CA SER A 133 18.53 -3.11 4.08
C SER A 133 18.75 -1.59 3.97
N LYS A 134 17.77 -0.76 4.31
CA LYS A 134 17.85 0.71 4.25
C LYS A 134 18.02 1.36 5.63
N ILE A 135 17.81 0.62 6.71
CA ILE A 135 17.80 1.14 8.09
C ILE A 135 19.07 0.73 8.81
N VAL A 136 19.56 -0.49 8.61
CA VAL A 136 20.73 -1.06 9.27
C VAL A 136 21.86 -1.25 8.27
N ALA A 137 21.75 -2.22 7.38
CA ALA A 137 22.74 -2.49 6.33
C ALA A 137 22.14 -3.45 5.27
N PRO A 138 22.49 -3.28 3.98
CA PRO A 138 21.96 -4.14 2.92
C PRO A 138 22.43 -5.59 3.04
N GLY A 139 23.53 -5.85 3.72
CA GLY A 139 24.09 -7.18 3.96
C GLY A 139 23.34 -8.03 4.98
N VAL A 140 22.46 -7.44 5.80
CA VAL A 140 21.71 -8.17 6.85
C VAL A 140 20.75 -9.20 6.26
N ARG A 141 20.20 -8.95 5.08
CA ARG A 141 19.27 -9.82 4.34
C ARG A 141 18.05 -10.26 5.15
N VAL A 142 17.53 -9.39 6.02
CA VAL A 142 16.32 -9.59 6.82
C VAL A 142 15.25 -8.58 6.40
N GLY A 143 14.05 -9.06 6.21
CA GLY A 143 12.85 -8.29 5.96
C GLY A 143 11.66 -8.92 6.67
N TRP A 144 10.56 -8.24 6.65
CA TRP A 144 9.30 -8.70 7.25
C TRP A 144 8.12 -8.29 6.39
N THR A 145 7.00 -8.96 6.61
CA THR A 145 5.72 -8.62 5.98
C THR A 145 4.67 -8.42 7.05
N GLU A 146 3.90 -7.37 6.93
CA GLU A 146 2.78 -7.04 7.81
C GLU A 146 1.49 -6.97 7.00
N ALA A 147 0.40 -7.52 7.53
CA ALA A 147 -0.95 -7.46 6.96
C ALA A 147 -1.98 -7.78 8.05
N SER A 148 -3.25 -8.00 7.67
CA SER A 148 -4.25 -8.58 8.57
C SER A 148 -3.81 -9.96 9.08
N SER A 149 -4.26 -10.35 10.27
CA SER A 149 -3.93 -11.66 10.87
C SER A 149 -4.26 -12.83 9.93
N LYS A 150 -5.40 -12.74 9.27
CA LYS A 150 -5.88 -13.76 8.32
C LYS A 150 -4.98 -13.88 7.08
N MET A 151 -4.50 -12.74 6.56
CA MET A 151 -3.56 -12.70 5.43
C MET A 151 -2.21 -13.29 5.83
N ILE A 152 -1.63 -12.86 6.97
CA ILE A 152 -0.34 -13.37 7.45
C ILE A 152 -0.39 -14.85 7.71
N LEU A 153 -1.47 -15.35 8.33
CA LEU A 153 -1.64 -16.79 8.57
C LEU A 153 -1.57 -17.59 7.25
N ARG A 154 -2.14 -17.07 6.17
CA ARG A 154 -2.08 -17.71 4.85
C ARG A 154 -0.71 -17.59 4.19
N LEU A 155 -0.07 -16.44 4.28
CA LEU A 155 1.29 -16.26 3.73
C LEU A 155 2.34 -17.13 4.43
N SER A 156 2.14 -17.46 5.71
CA SER A 156 3.04 -18.30 6.49
C SER A 156 2.84 -19.82 6.27
N GLN A 157 1.73 -20.21 5.64
CA GLN A 157 1.47 -21.62 5.32
C GLN A 157 2.24 -22.02 4.05
N LYS A 158 3.15 -22.96 4.17
CA LYS A 158 3.89 -23.57 3.05
C LYS A 158 3.08 -24.68 2.40
#